data_3fee4942e87094c0f3c590ac657f3201
#
_entry.id   3fee4942e87094c0f3c590ac657f3201
#
_cell.length_a   1.000
_cell.length_b   1.000
_cell.length_c   1.000
_cell.angle_alpha   90.00
_cell.angle_beta   90.00
_cell.angle_gamma   90.00
#
_symmetry.space_group_name_H-M   'P 1'
#
loop_
_entity.id
_entity.type
_entity.pdbx_description
1 polymer ?
#
loop_
_entity_poly.entity_id
_entity_poly.type
_entity_poly.pdbx_seq_one_letter_code
_entity_poly.pdbx_strand_id
1 'polypeptide(L)'
;MKIHQAGALLCLGLMSAGPVTAREQVDLEEIRQQMEQLRKSYETQLKALEQRLEKAEAQAEQNRTELAEKETRQPTQQRASGGLGNSAFNPAISLVLQGSLNSYSKNPDSYSLPGFQLGGEAGLAAEGFTLDETELTASANVDQWFYAETTIALHDDEHDSEVEVEEAFAEPLMLPAGLGGRFGRFYSDVGYLNRFHTHRWDFHDEPLAYRAFLGKQYRDDGVRVNWTAPTSTYLMLGAEAYAGKQFPAGDETDKTLGDIQTAYLKLGGDIGASHAWQTGVSALIANVHDRESGGHNDGGNQAGSAFSGDSDLYIADLVYKWAPNGNRRQRNFTFQTEFFYREEDGDVTFTEGGNTALMDYDGDQKGVYAQAVYQFMPRWRLGARYDWLEADNNLKVTNPGGLDPDEVIGESGFDSDNHDPQRWSLMLDWSPSEFSRIRAQYNRDESRPDKNDDQWTLQYIMGLGSHGAHEF
;
A
#
# COMPACT_ATOMS: atom_id res chain seq x y z
N MET A 1 -4.05 42.98 15.76
CA MET A 1 -4.33 44.37 15.33
C MET A 1 -5.14 44.33 14.04
N LYS A 2 -6.41 44.73 14.18
CA LYS A 2 -7.43 45.08 13.17
C LYS A 2 -7.82 44.06 12.10
N ILE A 3 -8.91 43.38 12.44
CA ILE A 3 -9.93 42.73 11.63
C ILE A 3 -10.73 43.80 10.88
N HIS A 4 -11.04 43.61 9.60
CA HIS A 4 -12.14 44.31 8.95
C HIS A 4 -13.10 43.28 8.32
N GLN A 5 -14.26 43.14 8.98
CA GLN A 5 -15.48 42.59 8.43
C GLN A 5 -16.13 43.65 7.53
N ALA A 6 -16.73 43.22 6.42
CA ALA A 6 -17.72 44.01 5.68
C ALA A 6 -18.97 43.15 5.49
N GLY A 7 -20.01 43.51 6.21
CA GLY A 7 -21.31 42.86 6.14
C GLY A 7 -22.16 43.42 4.98
N ALA A 8 -23.02 42.55 4.46
CA ALA A 8 -24.06 42.85 3.49
C ALA A 8 -25.24 43.59 4.19
N LEU A 9 -25.63 44.72 3.66
CA LEU A 9 -26.91 45.36 4.00
C LEU A 9 -27.85 45.37 2.79
N LEU A 10 -28.96 44.70 2.95
CA LEU A 10 -30.10 44.70 2.04
C LEU A 10 -30.94 45.94 2.37
N CYS A 11 -31.13 46.90 1.43
CA CYS A 11 -32.11 47.95 1.53
C CYS A 11 -33.11 47.88 0.39
N LEU A 12 -34.36 47.52 0.71
CA LEU A 12 -35.52 47.77 -0.12
C LEU A 12 -35.86 49.29 -0.03
N GLY A 13 -35.92 49.98 -1.16
CA GLY A 13 -36.38 51.35 -1.28
C GLY A 13 -37.31 51.53 -2.45
N LEU A 14 -38.48 52.07 -2.18
CA LEU A 14 -39.65 52.28 -3.05
C LEU A 14 -39.34 53.11 -4.32
N MET A 15 -40.09 52.78 -5.34
CA MET A 15 -40.23 53.50 -6.60
C MET A 15 -40.66 54.96 -6.37
N SER A 16 -39.91 55.89 -6.97
CA SER A 16 -40.47 57.17 -7.43
C SER A 16 -39.95 57.40 -8.85
N ALA A 17 -40.93 57.48 -9.78
CA ALA A 17 -40.64 57.79 -11.19
C ALA A 17 -40.29 59.29 -11.31
N GLY A 18 -38.96 59.55 -11.51
CA GLY A 18 -38.46 60.85 -11.91
C GLY A 18 -37.94 60.76 -13.37
N PRO A 19 -37.90 61.86 -14.14
CA PRO A 19 -37.55 61.81 -15.55
C PRO A 19 -36.09 61.36 -15.76
N VAL A 20 -35.88 60.38 -16.64
CA VAL A 20 -34.56 59.90 -17.05
C VAL A 20 -33.75 61.06 -17.59
N THR A 21 -32.70 61.43 -16.90
CA THR A 21 -31.78 62.50 -17.30
C THR A 21 -30.78 61.98 -18.32
N ALA A 22 -30.31 62.82 -19.21
CA ALA A 22 -29.38 62.52 -20.29
C ALA A 22 -28.10 61.80 -19.87
N ARG A 23 -27.79 61.71 -18.57
CA ARG A 23 -26.63 61.03 -18.01
C ARG A 23 -26.77 59.51 -17.98
N GLU A 24 -27.99 58.95 -17.79
CA GLU A 24 -28.22 57.47 -17.85
C GLU A 24 -28.16 56.92 -19.28
N GLN A 25 -28.46 57.76 -20.28
CA GLN A 25 -28.33 57.34 -21.70
C GLN A 25 -26.86 57.22 -22.13
N VAL A 26 -25.97 58.03 -21.59
CA VAL A 26 -24.54 57.97 -21.89
C VAL A 26 -23.93 56.74 -21.27
N ASP A 27 -24.28 56.34 -20.03
CA ASP A 27 -23.80 55.12 -19.37
C ASP A 27 -24.27 53.83 -20.10
N LEU A 28 -25.46 53.80 -20.63
CA LEU A 28 -25.97 52.66 -21.39
C LEU A 28 -25.30 52.50 -22.76
N GLU A 29 -24.92 53.60 -23.38
CA GLU A 29 -24.17 53.56 -24.64
C GLU A 29 -22.72 53.15 -24.46
N GLU A 30 -22.10 53.58 -23.36
CA GLU A 30 -20.76 53.18 -22.99
C GLU A 30 -20.70 51.66 -22.64
N ILE A 31 -21.65 51.12 -21.90
CA ILE A 31 -21.79 49.69 -21.62
C ILE A 31 -22.00 48.88 -22.92
N ARG A 32 -22.81 49.39 -23.86
CA ARG A 32 -22.98 48.74 -25.17
C ARG A 32 -21.68 48.71 -25.98
N GLN A 33 -20.92 49.80 -25.98
CA GLN A 33 -19.61 49.84 -26.64
C GLN A 33 -18.59 48.89 -26.00
N GLN A 34 -18.57 48.80 -24.68
CA GLN A 34 -17.73 47.83 -23.96
C GLN A 34 -18.11 46.38 -24.24
N MET A 35 -19.41 46.07 -24.29
CA MET A 35 -19.88 44.73 -24.69
C MET A 35 -19.53 44.39 -26.13
N GLU A 36 -19.61 45.36 -27.04
CA GLU A 36 -19.23 45.14 -28.44
C GLU A 36 -17.74 44.97 -28.64
N GLN A 37 -16.90 45.69 -27.88
CA GLN A 37 -15.46 45.48 -27.83
C GLN A 37 -15.10 44.12 -27.24
N LEU A 38 -15.74 43.71 -26.17
CA LEU A 38 -15.55 42.40 -25.55
C LEU A 38 -15.90 41.26 -26.53
N ARG A 39 -17.06 41.40 -27.23
CA ARG A 39 -17.47 40.44 -28.25
C ARG A 39 -16.46 40.32 -29.38
N LYS A 40 -15.97 41.43 -29.91
CA LYS A 40 -14.91 41.44 -30.95
C LYS A 40 -13.58 40.82 -30.48
N SER A 41 -13.26 41.04 -29.20
CA SER A 41 -12.08 40.40 -28.58
C SER A 41 -12.24 38.87 -28.48
N TYR A 42 -13.40 38.37 -28.05
CA TYR A 42 -13.68 36.94 -28.02
C TYR A 42 -13.71 36.31 -29.42
N GLU A 43 -14.34 36.96 -30.41
CA GLU A 43 -14.33 36.46 -31.79
C GLU A 43 -12.88 36.38 -32.36
N THR A 44 -12.04 37.33 -32.01
CA THR A 44 -10.63 37.31 -32.42
C THR A 44 -9.83 36.20 -31.74
N GLN A 45 -10.08 35.96 -30.44
CA GLN A 45 -9.45 34.85 -29.70
C GLN A 45 -9.92 33.49 -30.19
N LEU A 46 -11.21 33.33 -30.50
CA LEU A 46 -11.74 32.10 -31.09
C LEU A 46 -11.07 31.80 -32.46
N LYS A 47 -10.99 32.76 -33.34
CA LYS A 47 -10.29 32.58 -34.63
C LYS A 47 -8.80 32.24 -34.47
N ALA A 48 -8.14 32.82 -33.49
CA ALA A 48 -6.75 32.51 -33.20
C ALA A 48 -6.57 31.06 -32.61
N LEU A 49 -7.52 30.60 -31.84
CA LEU A 49 -7.54 29.24 -31.34
C LEU A 49 -7.85 28.21 -32.44
N GLU A 50 -8.82 28.51 -33.30
CA GLU A 50 -9.14 27.66 -34.45
C GLU A 50 -7.91 27.52 -35.39
N GLN A 51 -7.21 28.60 -35.68
CA GLN A 51 -5.99 28.57 -36.48
C GLN A 51 -4.85 27.78 -35.83
N ARG A 52 -4.75 27.81 -34.49
CA ARG A 52 -3.77 26.98 -33.75
C ARG A 52 -4.13 25.52 -33.79
N LEU A 53 -5.41 25.19 -33.66
CA LEU A 53 -5.92 23.82 -33.74
C LEU A 53 -5.63 23.25 -35.16
N GLU A 54 -6.00 23.97 -36.22
CA GLU A 54 -5.75 23.55 -37.60
C GLU A 54 -4.24 23.32 -37.88
N LYS A 55 -3.38 24.19 -37.35
CA LYS A 55 -1.92 24.02 -37.48
C LYS A 55 -1.41 22.79 -36.69
N ALA A 56 -1.97 22.54 -35.49
CA ALA A 56 -1.59 21.39 -34.69
C ALA A 56 -2.04 20.07 -35.34
N GLU A 57 -3.25 20.06 -35.92
CA GLU A 57 -3.75 18.91 -36.67
C GLU A 57 -2.94 18.65 -37.95
N ALA A 58 -2.60 19.67 -38.70
CA ALA A 58 -1.76 19.55 -39.90
C ALA A 58 -0.34 19.05 -39.53
N GLN A 59 0.22 19.49 -38.42
CA GLN A 59 1.52 19.04 -37.93
C GLN A 59 1.48 17.60 -37.41
N ALA A 60 0.40 17.20 -36.78
CA ALA A 60 0.19 15.80 -36.35
C ALA A 60 0.08 14.86 -37.56
N GLU A 61 -0.64 15.27 -38.60
CA GLU A 61 -0.77 14.48 -39.82
C GLU A 61 0.55 14.41 -40.63
N GLN A 62 1.34 15.48 -40.67
CA GLN A 62 2.70 15.46 -41.26
C GLN A 62 3.61 14.49 -40.47
N ASN A 63 3.63 14.57 -39.17
CA ASN A 63 4.42 13.66 -38.35
C ASN A 63 4.00 12.19 -38.52
N ARG A 64 2.70 11.92 -38.68
CA ARG A 64 2.17 10.58 -38.97
C ARG A 64 2.60 10.07 -40.34
N THR A 65 2.62 10.93 -41.34
CA THR A 65 3.05 10.59 -42.71
C THR A 65 4.56 10.37 -42.75
N GLU A 66 5.36 11.20 -42.07
CA GLU A 66 6.81 11.02 -41.95
C GLU A 66 7.19 9.74 -41.20
N LEU A 67 6.44 9.35 -40.18
CA LEU A 67 6.63 8.08 -39.48
C LEU A 67 6.32 6.89 -40.40
N ALA A 68 5.21 6.94 -41.13
CA ALA A 68 4.83 5.91 -42.10
C ALA A 68 5.83 5.79 -43.27
N GLU A 69 6.39 6.90 -43.75
CA GLU A 69 7.45 6.89 -44.76
C GLU A 69 8.81 6.37 -44.23
N LYS A 70 9.13 6.61 -42.99
CA LYS A 70 10.33 6.06 -42.33
C LYS A 70 10.22 4.54 -42.11
N GLU A 71 9.05 4.03 -41.79
CA GLU A 71 8.81 2.58 -41.68
C GLU A 71 8.96 1.86 -43.04
N THR A 72 8.67 2.53 -44.17
CA THR A 72 8.74 1.93 -45.51
C THR A 72 10.11 1.99 -46.19
N ARG A 73 11.07 2.72 -45.65
CA ARG A 73 12.36 2.99 -46.29
C ARG A 73 13.60 2.38 -45.64
N GLN A 74 13.50 1.46 -44.71
CA GLN A 74 14.70 0.82 -44.17
C GLN A 74 14.88 -0.60 -44.72
N PRO A 75 15.85 -0.83 -45.60
CA PRO A 75 16.42 -2.15 -45.81
C PRO A 75 17.33 -2.48 -44.62
N THR A 76 17.14 -3.68 -44.11
CA THR A 76 17.93 -4.37 -43.10
C THR A 76 19.43 -4.00 -43.11
N GLN A 77 19.87 -3.16 -42.20
CA GLN A 77 21.25 -3.13 -41.74
C GLN A 77 21.29 -3.06 -40.23
N GLN A 78 21.65 -4.20 -39.63
CA GLN A 78 22.06 -4.28 -38.24
C GLN A 78 23.16 -3.28 -37.95
N ARG A 79 22.87 -2.27 -37.14
CA ARG A 79 23.85 -1.51 -36.38
C ARG A 79 23.63 -1.75 -34.92
N ALA A 80 24.56 -2.50 -34.35
CA ALA A 80 24.73 -2.57 -32.90
C ALA A 80 25.03 -1.16 -32.37
N SER A 81 24.04 -0.52 -31.79
CA SER A 81 24.21 0.58 -30.83
C SER A 81 23.29 0.33 -29.67
N GLY A 82 23.88 0.21 -28.49
CA GLY A 82 23.24 -0.20 -27.25
C GLY A 82 22.08 0.72 -26.85
N GLY A 83 20.91 0.34 -27.29
CA GLY A 83 19.61 0.70 -26.79
C GLY A 83 18.83 -0.59 -26.78
N LEU A 84 18.27 -0.99 -25.64
CA LEU A 84 17.41 -2.14 -25.48
C LEU A 84 16.26 -2.02 -26.49
N GLY A 85 16.41 -2.69 -27.64
CA GLY A 85 15.44 -2.63 -28.73
C GLY A 85 14.13 -3.27 -28.31
N ASN A 86 13.02 -2.69 -28.79
CA ASN A 86 11.67 -3.22 -28.68
C ASN A 86 11.55 -4.60 -29.38
N SER A 87 12.11 -5.64 -28.81
CA SER A 87 11.75 -7.00 -29.19
C SER A 87 10.67 -7.51 -28.23
N ALA A 88 9.69 -8.24 -28.73
CA ALA A 88 8.62 -8.83 -27.93
C ALA A 88 9.12 -9.78 -26.81
N PHE A 89 10.41 -10.05 -26.76
CA PHE A 89 11.09 -10.91 -25.79
C PHE A 89 12.01 -10.14 -24.80
N ASN A 90 12.13 -8.80 -24.91
CA ASN A 90 12.90 -8.04 -23.93
C ASN A 90 12.03 -7.79 -22.69
N PRO A 91 12.46 -8.24 -21.51
CA PRO A 91 11.74 -7.93 -20.28
C PRO A 91 11.76 -6.42 -20.02
N ALA A 92 10.65 -5.91 -19.53
CA ALA A 92 10.61 -4.62 -18.88
C ALA A 92 11.41 -4.74 -17.57
N ILE A 93 12.37 -3.84 -17.35
CA ILE A 93 13.19 -3.83 -16.14
C ILE A 93 12.93 -2.52 -15.42
N SER A 94 12.66 -2.59 -14.12
CA SER A 94 12.57 -1.46 -13.21
C SER A 94 13.44 -1.67 -11.99
N LEU A 95 13.94 -0.57 -11.44
CA LEU A 95 14.67 -0.54 -10.18
C LEU A 95 14.01 0.51 -9.28
N VAL A 96 13.66 0.14 -8.07
CA VAL A 96 13.17 1.05 -7.03
C VAL A 96 14.23 1.11 -5.94
N LEU A 97 14.73 2.31 -5.68
CA LEU A 97 15.65 2.60 -4.58
C LEU A 97 14.85 3.23 -3.45
N GLN A 98 14.91 2.63 -2.27
CA GLN A 98 14.31 3.15 -1.05
C GLN A 98 15.38 3.27 0.03
N GLY A 99 15.27 4.29 0.86
CA GLY A 99 16.08 4.42 2.05
C GLY A 99 15.47 5.46 2.99
N SER A 100 15.82 5.34 4.25
CA SER A 100 15.27 6.17 5.30
C SER A 100 16.34 6.64 6.29
N LEU A 101 16.00 7.69 7.00
CA LEU A 101 16.69 8.16 8.19
C LEU A 101 15.70 8.07 9.36
N ASN A 102 15.96 7.17 10.28
CA ASN A 102 15.08 6.85 11.39
C ASN A 102 15.65 7.35 12.72
N SER A 103 14.78 7.84 13.59
CA SER A 103 15.11 8.23 14.96
C SER A 103 13.98 7.88 15.90
N TYR A 104 14.31 7.21 16.98
CA TYR A 104 13.39 6.70 17.98
C TYR A 104 13.68 7.31 19.35
N SER A 105 12.64 7.51 20.17
CA SER A 105 12.82 7.92 21.57
C SER A 105 13.07 6.72 22.50
N LYS A 106 12.86 5.51 22.01
CA LYS A 106 13.08 4.23 22.71
C LYS A 106 13.95 3.32 21.84
N ASN A 107 14.66 2.37 22.46
CA ASN A 107 15.48 1.40 21.74
C ASN A 107 14.61 0.58 20.77
N PRO A 108 14.87 0.61 19.45
CA PRO A 108 14.11 -0.18 18.46
C PRO A 108 14.27 -1.68 18.66
N ASP A 109 15.44 -2.20 19.11
CA ASP A 109 15.69 -3.62 19.30
C ASP A 109 14.80 -4.26 20.38
N SER A 110 14.25 -3.44 21.28
CA SER A 110 13.31 -3.88 22.31
C SER A 110 11.84 -3.76 21.89
N TYR A 111 11.57 -3.70 20.58
CA TYR A 111 10.21 -3.58 20.07
C TYR A 111 9.45 -4.90 20.24
N SER A 112 8.25 -4.83 20.73
CA SER A 112 7.34 -5.96 20.91
C SER A 112 5.88 -5.51 20.80
N LEU A 113 5.00 -6.43 20.50
CA LEU A 113 3.55 -6.27 20.56
C LEU A 113 3.02 -7.29 21.57
N PRO A 114 2.71 -6.91 22.82
CA PRO A 114 2.22 -7.83 23.84
C PRO A 114 0.98 -8.58 23.36
N GLY A 115 0.98 -9.90 23.55
CA GLY A 115 -0.08 -10.77 23.08
C GLY A 115 0.01 -11.21 21.62
N PHE A 116 1.04 -10.76 20.86
CA PHE A 116 1.22 -11.12 19.46
C PHE A 116 2.62 -11.65 19.20
N GLN A 117 2.72 -12.83 18.61
CA GLN A 117 3.98 -13.28 18.02
C GLN A 117 4.29 -12.45 16.78
N LEU A 118 5.51 -11.98 16.67
CA LEU A 118 5.99 -11.23 15.51
C LEU A 118 6.78 -12.14 14.56
N GLY A 119 6.52 -12.03 13.26
CA GLY A 119 7.36 -12.63 12.24
C GLY A 119 8.74 -11.96 12.15
N GLY A 120 9.70 -12.59 11.50
CA GLY A 120 11.10 -12.14 11.44
C GLY A 120 11.27 -10.73 10.83
N GLU A 121 10.39 -10.28 9.93
CA GLU A 121 10.46 -8.96 9.32
C GLU A 121 9.63 -7.87 10.05
N ALA A 122 8.97 -8.22 11.15
CA ALA A 122 8.01 -7.34 11.83
C ALA A 122 8.63 -6.35 12.83
N GLY A 123 9.96 -6.22 12.88
CA GLY A 123 10.69 -5.28 13.73
C GLY A 123 10.60 -3.82 13.28
N LEU A 124 11.25 -2.93 14.03
CA LEU A 124 11.52 -1.56 13.59
C LEU A 124 12.82 -1.54 12.79
N ALA A 125 12.89 -0.65 11.78
CA ALA A 125 14.14 -0.40 11.08
C ALA A 125 15.22 0.14 12.04
N ALA A 126 16.51 -0.09 11.74
CA ALA A 126 17.60 0.40 12.55
C ALA A 126 17.60 1.93 12.69
N GLU A 127 18.12 2.45 13.80
CA GLU A 127 18.27 3.89 14.01
C GLU A 127 19.38 4.46 13.10
N GLY A 128 19.11 5.63 12.51
CA GLY A 128 20.03 6.30 11.59
C GLY A 128 19.65 6.09 10.13
N PHE A 129 20.63 6.13 9.23
CA PHE A 129 20.44 5.87 7.81
C PHE A 129 20.36 4.37 7.54
N THR A 130 19.27 3.95 6.89
CA THR A 130 19.05 2.57 6.44
C THR A 130 18.75 2.55 4.94
N LEU A 131 19.25 1.53 4.26
CA LEU A 131 18.73 1.15 2.96
C LEU A 131 17.49 0.32 3.23
N ASP A 132 16.32 0.89 2.95
CA ASP A 132 15.08 0.14 3.02
C ASP A 132 15.09 -0.92 1.89
N GLU A 133 13.94 -1.41 1.53
CA GLU A 133 13.79 -2.38 0.46
C GLU A 133 14.15 -1.79 -0.92
N THR A 134 15.22 -2.27 -1.55
CA THR A 134 15.61 -1.90 -2.91
C THR A 134 15.24 -3.01 -3.88
N GLU A 135 14.29 -2.76 -4.78
CA GLU A 135 13.67 -3.77 -5.62
C GLU A 135 14.17 -3.70 -7.07
N LEU A 136 14.54 -4.85 -7.61
CA LEU A 136 14.81 -5.05 -9.04
C LEU A 136 13.72 -5.95 -9.62
N THR A 137 12.84 -5.39 -10.47
CA THR A 137 11.76 -6.15 -11.12
C THR A 137 12.05 -6.35 -12.59
N ALA A 138 11.84 -7.57 -13.07
CA ALA A 138 11.87 -7.93 -14.48
C ALA A 138 10.56 -8.64 -14.86
N SER A 139 9.85 -8.11 -15.88
CA SER A 139 8.57 -8.67 -16.31
C SER A 139 8.47 -8.76 -17.83
N ALA A 140 7.81 -9.81 -18.34
CA ALA A 140 7.58 -9.99 -19.76
C ALA A 140 6.39 -10.91 -20.06
N ASN A 141 5.76 -10.73 -21.22
CA ASN A 141 5.01 -11.84 -21.83
C ASN A 141 6.02 -12.87 -22.32
N VAL A 142 6.02 -14.05 -21.73
CA VAL A 142 6.90 -15.18 -22.13
C VAL A 142 6.53 -15.63 -23.54
N ASP A 143 5.23 -15.74 -23.78
CA ASP A 143 4.61 -16.04 -25.05
C ASP A 143 3.17 -15.50 -25.08
N GLN A 144 2.33 -15.97 -26.01
CA GLN A 144 0.93 -15.57 -26.09
C GLN A 144 0.04 -16.14 -24.96
N TRP A 145 0.55 -17.10 -24.19
CA TRP A 145 -0.20 -17.82 -23.16
C TRP A 145 0.14 -17.39 -21.74
N PHE A 146 1.38 -16.93 -21.53
CA PHE A 146 1.90 -16.65 -20.20
C PHE A 146 2.60 -15.29 -20.11
N TYR A 147 2.30 -14.58 -19.04
CA TYR A 147 3.10 -13.47 -18.49
C TYR A 147 3.93 -14.02 -17.33
N ALA A 148 5.11 -13.49 -17.13
CA ALA A 148 5.95 -13.79 -15.97
C ALA A 148 6.59 -12.52 -15.41
N GLU A 149 6.77 -12.52 -14.10
CA GLU A 149 7.43 -11.43 -13.36
C GLU A 149 8.31 -12.01 -12.26
N THR A 150 9.44 -11.36 -12.02
CA THR A 150 10.28 -11.60 -10.85
C THR A 150 10.70 -10.28 -10.24
N THR A 151 10.61 -10.20 -8.92
CA THR A 151 11.10 -9.09 -8.11
C THR A 151 12.10 -9.62 -7.10
N ILE A 152 13.28 -9.05 -7.12
CA ILE A 152 14.38 -9.33 -6.19
C ILE A 152 14.57 -8.09 -5.34
N ALA A 153 14.49 -8.25 -4.01
CA ALA A 153 14.75 -7.21 -3.04
C ALA A 153 16.15 -7.36 -2.43
N LEU A 154 16.73 -6.22 -2.13
CA LEU A 154 17.94 -6.08 -1.33
C LEU A 154 17.52 -5.42 -0.04
N HIS A 155 17.74 -6.11 1.08
CA HIS A 155 17.55 -5.59 2.43
C HIS A 155 18.91 -5.38 3.07
N ASP A 156 19.03 -4.33 3.86
CA ASP A 156 20.20 -4.08 4.69
C ASP A 156 19.83 -4.39 6.14
N ASP A 157 20.26 -5.56 6.61
CA ASP A 157 20.14 -5.91 8.01
C ASP A 157 21.45 -5.51 8.73
N GLU A 158 21.41 -5.14 10.00
CA GLU A 158 22.49 -4.47 10.77
C GLU A 158 23.91 -5.01 10.56
N HIS A 159 24.06 -6.24 10.05
CA HIS A 159 25.36 -6.91 9.88
C HIS A 159 25.59 -7.53 8.50
N ASP A 160 24.56 -7.75 7.69
CA ASP A 160 24.66 -8.39 6.37
C ASP A 160 23.61 -7.84 5.41
N SER A 161 23.98 -7.63 4.13
CA SER A 161 23.02 -7.31 3.08
C SER A 161 22.43 -8.61 2.54
N GLU A 162 21.13 -8.79 2.68
CA GLU A 162 20.40 -9.96 2.19
C GLU A 162 19.77 -9.72 0.83
N VAL A 163 19.79 -10.74 -0.02
CA VAL A 163 19.13 -10.75 -1.32
C VAL A 163 17.97 -11.74 -1.29
N GLU A 164 16.75 -11.24 -1.37
CA GLU A 164 15.57 -12.07 -1.34
C GLU A 164 14.81 -12.04 -2.67
N VAL A 165 14.21 -13.18 -3.05
CA VAL A 165 13.23 -13.23 -4.13
C VAL A 165 11.84 -12.99 -3.53
N GLU A 166 11.33 -11.77 -3.66
CA GLU A 166 10.01 -11.42 -3.16
C GLU A 166 8.89 -12.02 -3.99
N GLU A 167 9.00 -11.86 -5.31
CA GLU A 167 8.05 -12.45 -6.25
C GLU A 167 8.77 -13.16 -7.40
N ALA A 168 8.27 -14.32 -7.80
CA ALA A 168 8.67 -15.06 -9.00
C ALA A 168 7.50 -15.92 -9.45
N PHE A 169 6.67 -15.37 -10.33
CA PHE A 169 5.43 -16.03 -10.73
C PHE A 169 5.17 -15.98 -12.22
N ALA A 170 4.24 -16.83 -12.66
CA ALA A 170 3.65 -16.74 -13.99
C ALA A 170 2.12 -16.72 -13.93
N GLU A 171 1.51 -16.02 -14.90
CA GLU A 171 0.06 -15.88 -15.07
C GLU A 171 -0.37 -16.35 -16.45
N PRO A 172 -1.40 -17.20 -16.56
CA PRO A 172 -2.01 -17.54 -17.85
C PRO A 172 -2.84 -16.36 -18.38
N LEU A 173 -2.56 -15.92 -19.61
CA LEU A 173 -3.17 -14.76 -20.24
C LEU A 173 -4.51 -15.03 -20.92
N MET A 174 -4.82 -16.28 -21.25
CA MET A 174 -5.96 -16.63 -22.13
C MET A 174 -6.99 -17.55 -21.47
N LEU A 175 -7.23 -17.35 -20.16
CA LEU A 175 -8.31 -18.07 -19.49
C LEU A 175 -9.68 -17.48 -19.87
N PRO A 176 -10.70 -18.31 -20.16
CA PRO A 176 -12.00 -17.85 -20.60
C PRO A 176 -12.86 -17.32 -19.46
N ALA A 177 -13.91 -16.57 -19.80
CA ALA A 177 -15.03 -16.19 -18.91
C ALA A 177 -14.64 -15.40 -17.64
N GLY A 178 -13.58 -14.61 -17.68
CA GLY A 178 -13.13 -13.83 -16.54
C GLY A 178 -12.30 -14.60 -15.50
N LEU A 179 -11.91 -15.83 -15.82
CA LEU A 179 -10.97 -16.59 -15.00
C LEU A 179 -9.56 -16.04 -15.12
N GLY A 180 -8.85 -15.98 -14.00
CA GLY A 180 -7.44 -15.66 -13.88
C GLY A 180 -6.74 -16.70 -13.02
N GLY A 181 -5.42 -16.72 -13.05
CA GLY A 181 -4.62 -17.59 -12.21
C GLY A 181 -3.20 -17.07 -12.07
N ARG A 182 -2.48 -17.54 -11.05
CA ARG A 182 -1.08 -17.24 -10.80
C ARG A 182 -0.42 -18.45 -10.15
N PHE A 183 0.83 -18.71 -10.43
CA PHE A 183 1.59 -19.77 -9.77
C PHE A 183 3.06 -19.37 -9.65
N GLY A 184 3.67 -19.76 -8.55
CA GLY A 184 5.00 -19.38 -8.14
C GLY A 184 5.00 -18.70 -6.79
N ARG A 185 5.95 -17.80 -6.51
CA ARG A 185 6.00 -16.96 -5.31
C ARG A 185 5.33 -15.62 -5.59
N PHE A 186 4.37 -15.24 -4.75
CA PHE A 186 3.63 -14.00 -4.93
C PHE A 186 2.92 -13.57 -3.64
N TYR A 187 2.63 -12.27 -3.55
CA TYR A 187 1.80 -11.72 -2.46
C TYR A 187 0.36 -12.20 -2.57
N SER A 188 -0.20 -12.65 -1.44
CA SER A 188 -1.61 -13.01 -1.34
C SER A 188 -2.52 -11.80 -1.57
N ASP A 189 -3.70 -12.04 -2.14
CA ASP A 189 -4.72 -11.01 -2.37
C ASP A 189 -5.67 -10.81 -1.15
N VAL A 190 -5.29 -11.34 0.04
CA VAL A 190 -6.03 -11.09 1.29
C VAL A 190 -5.97 -9.62 1.68
N GLY A 191 -7.07 -9.07 2.17
CA GLY A 191 -7.17 -7.65 2.47
C GLY A 191 -6.98 -6.77 1.23
N TYR A 192 -6.61 -5.51 1.45
CA TYR A 192 -6.34 -4.57 0.37
C TYR A 192 -4.86 -4.25 0.21
N LEU A 193 -4.14 -4.01 1.32
CA LEU A 193 -2.77 -3.50 1.29
C LEU A 193 -1.73 -4.59 0.95
N ASN A 194 -1.99 -5.86 1.31
CA ASN A 194 -1.04 -6.97 1.21
C ASN A 194 -0.39 -7.16 -0.17
N ARG A 195 -1.12 -6.90 -1.24
CA ARG A 195 -0.67 -7.09 -2.63
C ARG A 195 0.25 -5.99 -3.18
N PHE A 196 0.48 -4.92 -2.42
CA PHE A 196 1.26 -3.77 -2.88
C PHE A 196 2.63 -3.74 -2.24
N HIS A 197 3.68 -3.71 -3.04
CA HIS A 197 5.05 -3.50 -2.56
C HIS A 197 5.16 -2.25 -1.69
N THR A 198 6.10 -2.24 -0.77
CA THR A 198 6.26 -1.20 0.26
C THR A 198 6.44 0.22 -0.31
N HIS A 199 7.13 0.35 -1.45
CA HIS A 199 7.30 1.64 -2.14
C HIS A 199 5.99 2.27 -2.63
N ARG A 200 4.90 1.50 -2.73
CA ARG A 200 3.57 1.97 -3.12
C ARG A 200 2.70 2.38 -1.94
N TRP A 201 3.11 2.07 -0.72
CA TRP A 201 2.36 2.42 0.48
C TRP A 201 2.30 3.93 0.70
N ASP A 202 1.22 4.36 1.36
CA ASP A 202 1.04 5.77 1.69
C ASP A 202 1.81 6.20 2.95
N PHE A 203 2.19 5.25 3.81
CA PHE A 203 3.06 5.45 4.97
C PHE A 203 4.36 4.68 4.78
N HIS A 204 5.39 5.06 5.54
CA HIS A 204 6.70 4.40 5.47
C HIS A 204 6.64 2.96 5.98
N ASP A 205 5.92 2.76 7.05
CA ASP A 205 5.79 1.49 7.77
C ASP A 205 4.40 0.85 7.55
N GLU A 206 4.33 -0.45 7.78
CA GLU A 206 3.08 -1.20 7.79
C GLU A 206 2.16 -0.77 8.95
N PRO A 207 0.83 -0.93 8.80
CA PRO A 207 -0.09 -0.87 9.93
C PRO A 207 0.25 -1.91 11.00
N LEU A 208 -0.02 -1.63 12.30
CA LEU A 208 0.21 -2.58 13.38
C LEU A 208 -0.50 -3.93 13.14
N ALA A 209 -1.69 -3.90 12.53
CA ALA A 209 -2.41 -5.12 12.18
C ALA A 209 -1.65 -5.99 11.17
N TYR A 210 -1.00 -5.39 10.16
CA TYR A 210 -0.16 -6.13 9.23
C TYR A 210 1.07 -6.73 9.92
N ARG A 211 1.69 -5.97 10.81
CA ARG A 211 2.82 -6.42 11.62
C ARG A 211 2.48 -7.62 12.49
N ALA A 212 1.33 -7.55 13.20
CA ALA A 212 0.89 -8.58 14.13
C ALA A 212 0.36 -9.85 13.45
N PHE A 213 -0.35 -9.73 12.33
CA PHE A 213 -1.08 -10.85 11.73
C PHE A 213 -0.41 -11.43 10.47
N LEU A 214 0.40 -10.66 9.76
CA LEU A 214 1.02 -11.06 8.50
C LEU A 214 2.55 -10.90 8.48
N GLY A 215 3.18 -10.51 9.59
CA GLY A 215 4.63 -10.34 9.69
C GLY A 215 5.19 -9.27 8.73
N LYS A 216 4.47 -8.19 8.47
CA LYS A 216 4.62 -7.14 7.45
C LYS A 216 3.73 -7.38 6.24
N GLN A 217 3.92 -8.43 5.46
CA GLN A 217 3.09 -8.82 4.31
C GLN A 217 3.17 -10.33 4.09
N TYR A 218 2.04 -10.94 3.74
CA TYR A 218 2.03 -12.37 3.44
C TYR A 218 2.31 -12.63 1.95
N ARG A 219 3.38 -13.36 1.68
CA ARG A 219 3.78 -13.93 0.40
C ARG A 219 4.32 -15.34 0.61
N ASP A 220 4.14 -16.23 -0.37
CA ASP A 220 4.73 -17.57 -0.31
C ASP A 220 4.66 -18.25 -1.69
N ASP A 221 5.26 -19.44 -1.80
CA ASP A 221 5.17 -20.31 -2.98
C ASP A 221 3.78 -20.94 -3.05
N GLY A 222 3.03 -20.68 -4.13
CA GLY A 222 1.65 -21.13 -4.20
C GLY A 222 0.98 -21.06 -5.56
N VAL A 223 -0.32 -21.28 -5.55
CA VAL A 223 -1.20 -21.18 -6.71
C VAL A 223 -2.44 -20.35 -6.35
N ARG A 224 -2.88 -19.54 -7.30
CA ARG A 224 -4.09 -18.72 -7.23
C ARG A 224 -5.02 -19.05 -8.37
N VAL A 225 -6.33 -19.08 -8.08
CA VAL A 225 -7.39 -19.03 -9.09
C VAL A 225 -8.36 -17.92 -8.68
N ASN A 226 -8.70 -17.06 -9.62
CA ASN A 226 -9.67 -16.00 -9.39
C ASN A 226 -10.65 -15.90 -10.56
N TRP A 227 -11.82 -15.35 -10.30
CA TRP A 227 -12.86 -15.08 -11.26
C TRP A 227 -13.40 -13.68 -11.12
N THR A 228 -13.31 -12.91 -12.19
CA THR A 228 -13.94 -11.58 -12.27
C THR A 228 -15.27 -11.70 -13.00
N ALA A 229 -16.35 -11.38 -12.31
CA ALA A 229 -17.71 -11.47 -12.87
C ALA A 229 -17.92 -10.47 -14.00
N PRO A 230 -18.61 -10.84 -15.08
CA PRO A 230 -18.94 -9.92 -16.17
C PRO A 230 -20.13 -9.00 -15.82
N THR A 231 -20.01 -8.27 -14.74
CA THR A 231 -21.03 -7.36 -14.20
C THR A 231 -20.62 -5.89 -14.34
N SER A 232 -21.56 -4.97 -14.29
CA SER A 232 -21.26 -3.53 -14.33
C SER A 232 -20.57 -3.02 -13.05
N THR A 233 -20.78 -3.73 -11.93
CA THR A 233 -20.08 -3.51 -10.67
C THR A 233 -18.92 -4.49 -10.60
N TYR A 234 -17.73 -4.05 -10.25
CA TYR A 234 -16.58 -4.94 -10.03
C TYR A 234 -16.93 -5.96 -8.96
N LEU A 235 -16.79 -7.24 -9.31
CA LEU A 235 -16.95 -8.37 -8.41
C LEU A 235 -15.87 -9.39 -8.76
N MET A 236 -15.01 -9.70 -7.80
CA MET A 236 -13.97 -10.71 -7.93
C MET A 236 -14.05 -11.70 -6.76
N LEU A 237 -13.98 -12.98 -7.09
CA LEU A 237 -13.79 -14.09 -6.15
C LEU A 237 -12.44 -14.71 -6.42
N GLY A 238 -11.73 -15.11 -5.39
CA GLY A 238 -10.47 -15.83 -5.54
C GLY A 238 -10.22 -16.79 -4.40
N ALA A 239 -9.38 -17.77 -4.68
CA ALA A 239 -8.84 -18.72 -3.72
C ALA A 239 -7.38 -18.98 -4.03
N GLU A 240 -6.57 -19.19 -3.00
CA GLU A 240 -5.15 -19.45 -3.09
C GLU A 240 -4.78 -20.61 -2.18
N ALA A 241 -3.72 -21.31 -2.52
CA ALA A 241 -3.12 -22.32 -1.68
C ALA A 241 -1.60 -22.16 -1.73
N TYR A 242 -0.97 -22.16 -0.56
CA TYR A 242 0.44 -21.92 -0.39
C TYR A 242 1.14 -23.06 0.33
N ALA A 243 2.47 -23.08 0.24
CA ALA A 243 3.30 -24.07 0.92
C ALA A 243 3.28 -23.94 2.44
N GLY A 244 3.12 -22.71 2.98
CA GLY A 244 3.14 -22.44 4.41
C GLY A 244 4.57 -22.33 4.97
N LYS A 245 5.48 -21.69 4.25
CA LYS A 245 6.88 -21.50 4.65
C LYS A 245 7.18 -20.13 5.25
N GLN A 246 6.19 -19.27 5.28
CA GLN A 246 6.33 -17.90 5.75
C GLN A 246 5.31 -17.63 6.87
N PHE A 247 5.63 -16.67 7.74
CA PHE A 247 4.66 -16.19 8.73
C PHE A 247 3.33 -15.78 8.05
N PRO A 248 2.15 -16.16 8.55
CA PRO A 248 1.82 -16.67 9.89
C PRO A 248 1.91 -18.19 10.09
N ALA A 249 2.35 -18.99 9.10
CA ALA A 249 2.72 -20.37 9.33
C ALA A 249 4.08 -20.48 10.07
N GLY A 250 4.61 -21.66 10.22
CA GLY A 250 5.94 -21.86 10.80
C GLY A 250 7.00 -22.04 9.72
N ASP A 251 8.27 -22.08 10.13
CA ASP A 251 9.38 -22.28 9.22
C ASP A 251 9.49 -23.72 8.71
N GLU A 252 8.90 -24.68 9.43
CA GLU A 252 8.95 -26.08 9.09
C GLU A 252 7.60 -26.58 8.55
N THR A 253 7.59 -27.00 7.30
CA THR A 253 6.44 -27.67 6.67
C THR A 253 6.87 -28.93 5.93
N ASP A 254 6.17 -30.03 6.18
CA ASP A 254 6.30 -31.28 5.43
C ASP A 254 5.44 -31.27 4.16
N LYS A 255 4.57 -30.28 3.96
CA LYS A 255 3.68 -30.22 2.83
C LYS A 255 4.27 -29.35 1.71
N THR A 256 4.01 -29.79 0.50
CA THR A 256 4.40 -29.03 -0.70
C THR A 256 3.42 -27.89 -0.97
N LEU A 257 2.17 -28.01 -0.54
CA LEU A 257 1.09 -27.06 -0.78
C LEU A 257 -0.08 -27.31 0.18
N GLY A 258 -0.70 -26.23 0.68
CA GLY A 258 -1.98 -26.27 1.39
C GLY A 258 -1.88 -26.16 2.91
N ASP A 259 -0.72 -25.84 3.50
CA ASP A 259 -0.63 -25.46 4.90
C ASP A 259 -1.22 -24.09 5.14
N ILE A 260 -1.16 -23.19 4.15
CA ILE A 260 -1.98 -21.97 4.13
C ILE A 260 -2.93 -21.99 2.95
N GLN A 261 -4.19 -21.69 3.22
CA GLN A 261 -5.24 -21.51 2.23
C GLN A 261 -5.91 -20.16 2.43
N THR A 262 -6.18 -19.46 1.33
CA THR A 262 -6.91 -18.19 1.38
C THR A 262 -8.12 -18.21 0.47
N ALA A 263 -9.12 -17.42 0.84
CA ALA A 263 -10.26 -17.11 -0.02
C ALA A 263 -10.66 -15.67 0.16
N TYR A 264 -11.10 -15.02 -0.93
CA TYR A 264 -11.50 -13.62 -0.86
C TYR A 264 -12.62 -13.28 -1.83
N LEU A 265 -13.41 -12.27 -1.45
CA LEU A 265 -14.41 -11.63 -2.28
C LEU A 265 -14.14 -10.13 -2.27
N LYS A 266 -14.07 -9.52 -3.46
CA LYS A 266 -13.87 -8.07 -3.62
C LYS A 266 -14.99 -7.47 -4.45
N LEU A 267 -15.53 -6.35 -3.99
CA LEU A 267 -16.57 -5.56 -4.64
C LEU A 267 -16.06 -4.14 -4.84
N GLY A 268 -16.42 -3.50 -5.95
CA GLY A 268 -16.01 -2.12 -6.18
C GLY A 268 -16.81 -1.45 -7.28
N GLY A 269 -16.73 -0.13 -7.34
CA GLY A 269 -17.43 0.65 -8.35
C GLY A 269 -17.21 2.14 -8.21
N ASP A 270 -17.82 2.87 -9.14
CA ASP A 270 -17.76 4.32 -9.21
C ASP A 270 -19.09 4.95 -8.78
N ILE A 271 -19.02 6.11 -8.12
CA ILE A 271 -20.18 6.96 -7.82
C ILE A 271 -19.97 8.28 -8.57
N GLY A 272 -20.55 8.36 -9.76
CA GLY A 272 -20.31 9.45 -10.69
C GLY A 272 -18.87 9.47 -11.20
N ALA A 273 -18.39 10.64 -11.66
CA ALA A 273 -17.05 10.78 -12.25
C ALA A 273 -15.95 11.07 -11.20
N SER A 274 -16.31 11.26 -9.96
CA SER A 274 -15.38 11.79 -8.96
C SER A 274 -15.06 10.84 -7.81
N HIS A 275 -15.80 9.76 -7.67
CA HIS A 275 -15.68 8.86 -6.52
C HIS A 275 -15.56 7.41 -6.99
N ALA A 276 -14.66 6.68 -6.35
CA ALA A 276 -14.53 5.25 -6.52
C ALA A 276 -14.41 4.58 -5.15
N TRP A 277 -14.86 3.35 -5.04
CA TRP A 277 -14.79 2.57 -3.81
C TRP A 277 -14.50 1.10 -4.11
N GLN A 278 -13.86 0.45 -3.17
CA GLN A 278 -13.67 -0.99 -3.13
C GLN A 278 -13.88 -1.46 -1.69
N THR A 279 -14.48 -2.62 -1.53
CA THR A 279 -14.56 -3.33 -0.25
C THR A 279 -14.33 -4.81 -0.48
N GLY A 280 -13.81 -5.50 0.52
CA GLY A 280 -13.53 -6.92 0.45
C GLY A 280 -13.72 -7.61 1.78
N VAL A 281 -13.82 -8.94 1.70
CA VAL A 281 -13.67 -9.84 2.83
C VAL A 281 -12.76 -10.98 2.41
N SER A 282 -11.87 -11.38 3.32
CA SER A 282 -10.89 -12.43 3.09
C SER A 282 -10.78 -13.33 4.29
N ALA A 283 -10.44 -14.59 4.06
CA ALA A 283 -10.05 -15.55 5.10
C ALA A 283 -8.68 -16.13 4.73
N LEU A 284 -7.83 -16.33 5.73
CA LEU A 284 -6.58 -17.07 5.65
C LEU A 284 -6.59 -18.11 6.74
N ILE A 285 -6.53 -19.37 6.37
CA ILE A 285 -6.55 -20.54 7.24
C ILE A 285 -5.18 -21.18 7.18
N ALA A 286 -4.53 -21.31 8.34
CA ALA A 286 -3.18 -21.83 8.45
C ALA A 286 -3.10 -22.99 9.43
N ASN A 287 -2.43 -24.07 9.02
CA ASN A 287 -1.88 -25.06 9.95
C ASN A 287 -0.46 -24.64 10.29
N VAL A 288 -0.24 -24.26 11.52
CA VAL A 288 1.02 -23.70 12.01
C VAL A 288 1.87 -24.80 12.64
N HIS A 289 3.15 -24.86 12.26
CA HIS A 289 4.12 -25.81 12.78
C HIS A 289 5.35 -25.05 13.28
N ASP A 290 5.57 -25.11 14.59
CA ASP A 290 6.73 -24.51 15.28
C ASP A 290 7.01 -23.05 14.84
N ARG A 291 5.96 -22.22 14.80
CA ARG A 291 6.11 -20.78 14.54
C ARG A 291 6.85 -20.13 15.69
N GLU A 292 8.12 -19.80 15.45
CA GLU A 292 8.96 -19.14 16.43
C GLU A 292 8.61 -17.66 16.57
N SER A 293 8.64 -17.14 17.79
CA SER A 293 8.63 -15.71 18.06
C SER A 293 9.96 -15.26 18.60
N GLY A 294 10.53 -14.28 17.94
CA GLY A 294 11.65 -13.43 18.27
C GLY A 294 12.51 -13.81 19.45
N GLY A 295 13.40 -14.76 19.29
CA GLY A 295 14.50 -14.94 20.22
C GLY A 295 15.48 -13.80 20.06
N HIS A 296 15.44 -12.78 20.92
CA HIS A 296 16.54 -11.82 21.04
C HIS A 296 17.77 -12.56 21.54
N ASN A 297 18.84 -12.53 20.74
CA ASN A 297 20.14 -13.11 21.07
C ASN A 297 20.90 -12.25 22.10
N ASP A 298 20.47 -12.24 23.34
CA ASP A 298 21.27 -11.70 24.45
C ASP A 298 22.22 -12.77 25.00
N GLY A 299 23.28 -13.01 24.24
CA GLY A 299 24.52 -13.57 24.80
C GLY A 299 24.43 -14.88 25.57
N GLY A 300 23.68 -15.91 25.11
CA GLY A 300 23.85 -17.27 25.57
C GLY A 300 22.73 -17.91 26.38
N ASN A 301 21.66 -17.22 26.72
CA ASN A 301 20.41 -17.79 27.21
C ASN A 301 19.27 -17.33 26.26
N GLN A 302 18.97 -18.15 25.25
CA GLN A 302 17.82 -17.90 24.39
C GLN A 302 16.55 -18.33 25.15
N ALA A 303 15.72 -17.36 25.53
CA ALA A 303 14.33 -17.59 25.81
C ALA A 303 13.56 -17.45 24.47
N GLY A 304 12.75 -18.40 24.11
CA GLY A 304 11.98 -18.38 22.88
C GLY A 304 10.73 -19.23 22.97
N SER A 305 9.68 -18.81 22.24
CA SER A 305 8.43 -19.56 22.16
C SER A 305 8.19 -20.05 20.75
N ALA A 306 7.66 -21.27 20.61
CA ALA A 306 7.20 -21.83 19.35
C ALA A 306 5.71 -22.27 19.49
N PHE A 307 4.88 -21.82 18.55
CA PHE A 307 3.46 -22.17 18.49
C PHE A 307 3.22 -23.22 17.41
N SER A 308 2.42 -24.24 17.74
CA SER A 308 1.92 -25.24 16.80
C SER A 308 0.42 -25.46 17.01
N GLY A 309 -0.37 -25.28 15.94
CA GLY A 309 -1.82 -25.38 16.01
C GLY A 309 -2.53 -24.84 14.78
N ASP A 310 -3.80 -24.54 14.92
CA ASP A 310 -4.63 -23.91 13.90
C ASP A 310 -4.65 -22.38 14.09
N SER A 311 -4.61 -21.62 12.98
CA SER A 311 -4.71 -20.15 12.97
C SER A 311 -5.62 -19.70 11.84
N ASP A 312 -6.76 -19.12 12.18
CA ASP A 312 -7.80 -18.67 11.29
C ASP A 312 -7.89 -17.14 11.32
N LEU A 313 -7.47 -16.46 10.24
CA LEU A 313 -7.49 -15.01 10.12
C LEU A 313 -8.57 -14.56 9.14
N TYR A 314 -9.44 -13.66 9.60
CA TYR A 314 -10.48 -13.01 8.80
C TYR A 314 -10.18 -11.52 8.65
N ILE A 315 -10.30 -10.99 7.42
CA ILE A 315 -10.02 -9.59 7.11
C ILE A 315 -11.23 -8.99 6.39
N ALA A 316 -11.63 -7.78 6.80
CA ALA A 316 -12.58 -6.95 6.07
C ALA A 316 -11.92 -5.63 5.71
N ASP A 317 -12.03 -5.22 4.44
CA ASP A 317 -11.39 -4.01 3.92
C ASP A 317 -12.38 -3.03 3.28
N LEU A 318 -12.03 -1.74 3.32
CA LEU A 318 -12.74 -0.67 2.62
C LEU A 318 -11.74 0.38 2.15
N VAL A 319 -11.82 0.70 0.86
CA VAL A 319 -11.07 1.81 0.27
C VAL A 319 -12.04 2.74 -0.45
N TYR A 320 -11.92 4.02 -0.17
CA TYR A 320 -12.66 5.06 -0.85
C TYR A 320 -11.71 6.10 -1.44
N LYS A 321 -11.92 6.46 -2.70
CA LYS A 321 -11.09 7.43 -3.43
C LYS A 321 -11.96 8.51 -4.03
N TRP A 322 -11.52 9.75 -3.87
CA TRP A 322 -12.17 10.92 -4.45
C TRP A 322 -11.16 11.75 -5.25
N ALA A 323 -11.56 12.18 -6.43
CA ALA A 323 -10.84 13.16 -7.23
C ALA A 323 -11.83 13.99 -8.06
N PRO A 324 -11.74 15.34 -8.08
CA PRO A 324 -12.68 16.18 -8.82
C PRO A 324 -12.73 15.80 -10.31
N ASN A 325 -13.89 15.39 -10.80
CA ASN A 325 -14.09 14.92 -12.18
C ASN A 325 -13.11 13.83 -12.64
N GLY A 326 -12.67 12.96 -11.73
CA GLY A 326 -11.66 11.93 -11.99
C GLY A 326 -10.23 12.45 -12.14
N ASN A 327 -9.98 13.75 -12.01
CA ASN A 327 -8.65 14.33 -12.15
C ASN A 327 -7.86 14.31 -10.85
N ARG A 328 -7.02 13.31 -10.68
CA ARG A 328 -6.18 13.11 -9.48
C ARG A 328 -4.96 14.02 -9.41
N ARG A 329 -4.61 14.77 -10.48
CA ARG A 329 -3.36 15.52 -10.56
C ARG A 329 -3.31 16.74 -9.64
N GLN A 330 -4.44 17.35 -9.35
CA GLN A 330 -4.49 18.58 -8.54
C GLN A 330 -4.84 18.30 -7.08
N ARG A 331 -5.95 17.63 -6.85
CA ARG A 331 -6.47 17.28 -5.54
C ARG A 331 -7.06 15.88 -5.61
N ASN A 332 -6.81 15.09 -4.60
CA ASN A 332 -7.45 13.80 -4.41
C ASN A 332 -7.46 13.45 -2.92
N PHE A 333 -8.35 12.57 -2.56
CA PHE A 333 -8.46 12.03 -1.22
C PHE A 333 -8.60 10.51 -1.32
N THR A 334 -7.88 9.80 -0.45
CA THR A 334 -7.99 8.36 -0.28
C THR A 334 -8.24 8.08 1.19
N PHE A 335 -9.25 7.29 1.47
CA PHE A 335 -9.48 6.69 2.79
C PHE A 335 -9.36 5.19 2.64
N GLN A 336 -8.69 4.54 3.58
CA GLN A 336 -8.49 3.10 3.62
C GLN A 336 -8.58 2.62 5.07
N THR A 337 -9.24 1.50 5.27
CA THR A 337 -9.33 0.83 6.57
C THR A 337 -9.45 -0.67 6.36
N GLU A 338 -8.83 -1.43 7.25
CA GLU A 338 -8.96 -2.88 7.31
C GLU A 338 -9.14 -3.30 8.77
N PHE A 339 -10.01 -4.26 8.98
CA PHE A 339 -10.26 -4.91 10.27
C PHE A 339 -9.81 -6.36 10.17
N PHE A 340 -9.08 -6.82 11.17
CA PHE A 340 -8.53 -8.17 11.30
C PHE A 340 -9.13 -8.84 12.54
N TYR A 341 -9.46 -10.12 12.40
CA TYR A 341 -9.85 -10.99 13.49
C TYR A 341 -9.19 -12.35 13.31
N ARG A 342 -8.43 -12.78 14.32
CA ARG A 342 -7.72 -14.06 14.32
C ARG A 342 -8.15 -14.91 15.48
N GLU A 343 -8.45 -16.19 15.24
CA GLU A 343 -8.64 -17.25 16.21
C GLU A 343 -7.46 -18.20 16.11
N GLU A 344 -6.85 -18.54 17.24
CA GLU A 344 -5.75 -19.52 17.33
C GLU A 344 -6.03 -20.52 18.44
N ASP A 345 -5.79 -21.82 18.18
CA ASP A 345 -5.91 -22.92 19.15
C ASP A 345 -4.74 -23.89 18.94
N GLY A 346 -4.02 -24.23 20.02
CA GLY A 346 -2.89 -25.16 19.95
C GLY A 346 -1.99 -25.16 21.15
N ASP A 347 -0.75 -25.57 20.92
CA ASP A 347 0.28 -25.72 21.92
C ASP A 347 1.40 -24.69 21.74
N VAL A 348 1.90 -24.15 22.85
CA VAL A 348 3.11 -23.31 22.88
C VAL A 348 4.21 -24.02 23.66
N THR A 349 5.36 -24.13 23.03
CA THR A 349 6.60 -24.59 23.64
C THR A 349 7.45 -23.38 24.01
N PHE A 350 7.79 -23.20 25.28
CA PHE A 350 8.69 -22.16 25.77
C PHE A 350 10.00 -22.78 26.23
N THR A 351 11.12 -22.26 25.76
CA THR A 351 12.46 -22.75 26.09
C THR A 351 13.30 -21.63 26.68
N GLU A 352 13.90 -21.89 27.85
CA GLU A 352 14.81 -20.98 28.52
C GLU A 352 15.92 -21.77 29.27
N GLY A 353 17.18 -21.36 29.11
CA GLY A 353 18.31 -21.94 29.83
C GLY A 353 18.48 -23.46 29.66
N GLY A 354 17.95 -24.02 28.56
CA GLY A 354 17.94 -25.46 28.29
C GLY A 354 16.81 -26.22 28.95
N ASN A 355 15.86 -25.53 29.63
CA ASN A 355 14.62 -26.09 30.13
C ASN A 355 13.49 -25.79 29.13
N THR A 356 12.49 -26.70 29.07
CA THR A 356 11.36 -26.55 28.15
C THR A 356 10.04 -26.70 28.90
N ALA A 357 9.22 -25.68 28.83
CA ALA A 357 7.85 -25.69 29.33
C ALA A 357 6.85 -25.89 28.18
N LEU A 358 5.68 -26.46 28.50
CA LEU A 358 4.57 -26.65 27.55
C LEU A 358 3.32 -25.94 28.09
N MET A 359 2.62 -25.26 27.17
CA MET A 359 1.36 -24.56 27.47
C MET A 359 0.27 -24.95 26.47
N ASP A 360 -0.96 -25.12 26.94
CA ASP A 360 -2.15 -25.05 26.08
C ASP A 360 -2.41 -23.55 25.79
N TYR A 361 -2.73 -23.21 24.55
CA TYR A 361 -3.01 -21.84 24.10
C TYR A 361 -4.32 -21.78 23.31
N ASP A 362 -5.16 -20.79 23.64
CA ASP A 362 -6.38 -20.41 22.94
C ASP A 362 -6.42 -18.88 22.89
N GLY A 363 -6.52 -18.28 21.71
CA GLY A 363 -6.39 -16.84 21.53
C GLY A 363 -7.38 -16.25 20.53
N ASP A 364 -8.08 -15.17 20.97
CA ASP A 364 -8.90 -14.29 20.15
C ASP A 364 -8.22 -12.94 20.00
N GLN A 365 -7.84 -12.59 18.77
CA GLN A 365 -7.06 -11.37 18.51
C GLN A 365 -7.76 -10.50 17.47
N LYS A 366 -7.71 -9.17 17.69
CA LYS A 366 -8.31 -8.17 16.80
C LYS A 366 -7.33 -7.08 16.46
N GLY A 367 -7.47 -6.54 15.26
CA GLY A 367 -6.71 -5.39 14.83
C GLY A 367 -7.48 -4.53 13.85
N VAL A 368 -7.24 -3.24 13.90
CA VAL A 368 -7.78 -2.30 12.92
C VAL A 368 -6.78 -1.20 12.65
N TYR A 369 -6.73 -0.78 11.41
CA TYR A 369 -6.16 0.52 11.09
C TYR A 369 -7.13 1.32 10.22
N ALA A 370 -7.02 2.64 10.31
CA ALA A 370 -7.72 3.56 9.44
C ALA A 370 -6.77 4.69 9.03
N GLN A 371 -6.63 4.90 7.73
CA GLN A 371 -5.77 5.96 7.18
C GLN A 371 -6.51 6.84 6.19
N ALA A 372 -6.14 8.11 6.19
CA ALA A 372 -6.66 9.12 5.28
C ALA A 372 -5.51 9.92 4.68
N VAL A 373 -5.47 10.02 3.36
CA VAL A 373 -4.44 10.76 2.63
C VAL A 373 -5.09 11.79 1.71
N TYR A 374 -4.67 13.02 1.81
CA TYR A 374 -5.18 14.14 1.02
C TYR A 374 -4.08 14.85 0.25
N GLN A 375 -4.17 14.81 -1.07
CA GLN A 375 -3.37 15.67 -1.94
C GLN A 375 -4.01 17.06 -1.98
N PHE A 376 -3.47 18.00 -1.22
CA PHE A 376 -4.02 19.35 -1.09
C PHE A 376 -3.57 20.29 -2.22
N MET A 377 -2.45 19.99 -2.85
CA MET A 377 -1.96 20.65 -4.07
C MET A 377 -1.09 19.67 -4.88
N PRO A 378 -0.81 19.97 -6.18
CA PRO A 378 0.02 19.10 -6.99
C PRO A 378 1.32 18.72 -6.29
N ARG A 379 1.65 17.42 -6.25
CA ARG A 379 2.88 16.86 -5.70
C ARG A 379 3.00 16.86 -4.16
N TRP A 380 2.03 17.37 -3.43
CA TRP A 380 2.05 17.40 -1.97
C TRP A 380 0.86 16.68 -1.38
N ARG A 381 1.14 15.73 -0.51
CA ARG A 381 0.11 14.96 0.20
C ARG A 381 0.35 15.05 1.71
N LEU A 382 -0.73 15.05 2.46
CA LEU A 382 -0.75 14.93 3.91
C LEU A 382 -1.58 13.71 4.27
N GLY A 383 -1.11 12.90 5.20
CA GLY A 383 -1.80 11.71 5.68
C GLY A 383 -1.83 11.60 7.19
N ALA A 384 -2.85 10.91 7.68
CA ALA A 384 -2.96 10.49 9.07
C ALA A 384 -3.41 9.03 9.10
N ARG A 385 -2.87 8.23 10.03
CA ARG A 385 -3.25 6.84 10.30
C ARG A 385 -3.39 6.64 11.80
N TYR A 386 -4.36 5.83 12.17
CA TYR A 386 -4.54 5.28 13.51
C TYR A 386 -4.56 3.77 13.42
N ASP A 387 -3.82 3.12 14.30
CA ASP A 387 -3.68 1.68 14.45
C ASP A 387 -4.10 1.27 15.87
N TRP A 388 -4.80 0.14 16.01
CA TRP A 388 -5.19 -0.44 17.29
C TRP A 388 -5.24 -1.97 17.19
N LEU A 389 -4.77 -2.63 18.27
CA LEU A 389 -4.80 -4.08 18.44
C LEU A 389 -5.39 -4.43 19.80
N GLU A 390 -5.97 -5.64 19.92
CA GLU A 390 -6.46 -6.26 21.15
C GLU A 390 -6.16 -7.76 21.09
N ALA A 391 -5.62 -8.32 22.18
CA ALA A 391 -5.38 -9.75 22.31
C ALA A 391 -6.06 -10.25 23.59
N ASP A 392 -6.97 -11.22 23.44
CA ASP A 392 -7.59 -11.99 24.53
C ASP A 392 -7.06 -13.42 24.45
N ASN A 393 -5.91 -13.65 25.07
CA ASN A 393 -5.17 -14.89 25.03
C ASN A 393 -5.31 -15.64 26.36
N ASN A 394 -5.63 -16.91 26.28
CA ASN A 394 -5.72 -17.82 27.43
C ASN A 394 -4.58 -18.82 27.36
N LEU A 395 -3.65 -18.71 28.31
CA LEU A 395 -2.47 -19.56 28.42
C LEU A 395 -2.56 -20.42 29.67
N LYS A 396 -2.28 -21.71 29.51
CA LYS A 396 -2.26 -22.64 30.62
C LYS A 396 -1.05 -23.52 30.59
N VAL A 397 -0.12 -23.31 31.52
CA VAL A 397 1.06 -24.16 31.67
C VAL A 397 0.63 -25.57 32.03
N THR A 398 0.88 -26.52 31.15
CA THR A 398 0.59 -27.96 31.32
C THR A 398 1.78 -28.73 31.86
N ASN A 399 3.00 -28.28 31.47
CA ASN A 399 4.24 -28.83 32.03
C ASN A 399 5.27 -27.66 32.14
N PRO A 400 5.65 -27.23 33.33
CA PRO A 400 6.58 -26.14 33.54
C PRO A 400 8.05 -26.49 33.24
N GLY A 401 8.42 -27.74 33.02
CA GLY A 401 9.79 -28.15 32.70
C GLY A 401 10.86 -27.78 33.71
N GLY A 402 10.45 -27.38 34.94
CA GLY A 402 11.36 -26.88 35.97
C GLY A 402 11.48 -25.36 36.06
N LEU A 403 10.77 -24.62 35.21
CA LEU A 403 10.64 -23.16 35.23
C LEU A 403 9.45 -22.72 36.14
N ASP A 404 9.41 -21.42 36.48
CA ASP A 404 8.27 -20.85 37.18
C ASP A 404 7.10 -20.65 36.19
N PRO A 405 5.87 -21.17 36.46
CA PRO A 405 4.76 -21.03 35.54
C PRO A 405 4.37 -19.56 35.22
N ASP A 406 4.48 -18.66 36.18
CA ASP A 406 4.12 -17.25 35.99
C ASP A 406 5.19 -16.54 35.10
N GLU A 407 6.47 -16.92 35.25
CA GLU A 407 7.57 -16.44 34.41
C GLU A 407 7.44 -16.98 32.97
N VAL A 408 7.10 -18.26 32.80
CA VAL A 408 6.83 -18.88 31.48
C VAL A 408 5.74 -18.13 30.72
N ILE A 409 4.62 -17.76 31.37
CA ILE A 409 3.54 -17.00 30.73
C ILE A 409 4.04 -15.61 30.36
N GLY A 410 4.64 -14.86 31.30
CA GLY A 410 5.05 -13.48 31.10
C GLY A 410 6.14 -13.29 30.02
N GLU A 411 7.03 -14.29 29.86
CA GLU A 411 8.12 -14.22 28.86
C GLU A 411 7.79 -14.95 27.55
N SER A 412 6.63 -15.60 27.46
CA SER A 412 6.20 -16.32 26.25
C SER A 412 5.96 -15.43 25.03
N GLY A 413 5.70 -14.12 25.23
CA GLY A 413 5.27 -13.19 24.19
C GLY A 413 3.78 -13.26 23.83
N PHE A 414 3.04 -14.22 24.44
CA PHE A 414 1.59 -14.36 24.24
C PHE A 414 0.77 -13.64 25.32
N ASP A 415 1.38 -13.20 26.42
CA ASP A 415 0.69 -12.40 27.43
C ASP A 415 0.49 -10.96 26.89
N SER A 416 -0.75 -10.48 26.93
CA SER A 416 -1.10 -9.12 26.53
C SER A 416 -0.73 -8.06 27.56
N ASP A 417 -0.31 -8.44 28.77
CA ASP A 417 -0.08 -7.52 29.89
C ASP A 417 -1.29 -6.59 30.19
N ASN A 418 -2.49 -6.97 29.79
CA ASN A 418 -3.69 -6.13 29.76
C ASN A 418 -3.47 -4.80 29.01
N HIS A 419 -2.69 -4.80 27.96
CA HIS A 419 -2.35 -3.63 27.16
C HIS A 419 -2.83 -3.80 25.72
N ASP A 420 -3.53 -2.78 25.21
CA ASP A 420 -3.98 -2.70 23.82
C ASP A 420 -2.99 -1.84 23.02
N PRO A 421 -2.16 -2.42 22.13
CA PRO A 421 -1.22 -1.67 21.32
C PRO A 421 -1.91 -0.63 20.42
N GLN A 422 -1.44 0.62 20.46
CA GLN A 422 -1.98 1.72 19.65
C GLN A 422 -0.87 2.55 19.01
N ARG A 423 -1.17 3.14 17.84
CA ARG A 423 -0.23 4.06 17.18
C ARG A 423 -0.97 5.12 16.37
N TRP A 424 -0.49 6.36 16.48
CA TRP A 424 -0.88 7.48 15.63
C TRP A 424 0.27 7.83 14.69
N SER A 425 -0.01 7.95 13.40
CA SER A 425 0.97 8.32 12.38
C SER A 425 0.52 9.55 11.60
N LEU A 426 1.44 10.46 11.34
CA LEU A 426 1.24 11.61 10.47
C LEU A 426 2.35 11.62 9.41
N MET A 427 1.99 11.86 8.17
CA MET A 427 2.97 11.94 7.08
C MET A 427 2.76 13.16 6.20
N LEU A 428 3.86 13.67 5.65
CA LEU A 428 3.90 14.68 4.61
C LEU A 428 4.77 14.18 3.45
N ASP A 429 4.19 14.08 2.27
CA ASP A 429 4.87 13.64 1.05
C ASP A 429 5.09 14.81 0.10
N TRP A 430 6.27 14.83 -0.52
CA TRP A 430 6.58 15.64 -1.68
C TRP A 430 7.10 14.77 -2.83
N SER A 431 6.40 14.78 -3.97
CA SER A 431 6.78 14.03 -5.18
C SER A 431 7.20 15.02 -6.26
N PRO A 432 8.51 15.34 -6.38
CA PRO A 432 9.00 16.26 -7.41
C PRO A 432 8.71 15.76 -8.84
N SER A 433 8.65 14.46 -9.04
CA SER A 433 8.24 13.78 -10.27
C SER A 433 7.42 12.53 -9.97
N GLU A 434 6.96 11.82 -10.98
CA GLU A 434 6.34 10.49 -10.84
C GLU A 434 7.33 9.39 -10.43
N PHE A 435 8.63 9.65 -10.60
CA PHE A 435 9.72 8.70 -10.30
C PHE A 435 10.41 8.97 -8.97
N SER A 436 9.96 9.95 -8.20
CA SER A 436 10.64 10.29 -6.94
C SER A 436 9.66 10.82 -5.89
N ARG A 437 9.88 10.41 -4.65
CA ARG A 437 9.11 10.82 -3.47
C ARG A 437 10.05 11.04 -2.30
N ILE A 438 9.80 12.10 -1.55
CA ILE A 438 10.39 12.35 -0.24
C ILE A 438 9.23 12.41 0.75
N ARG A 439 9.34 11.65 1.83
CA ARG A 439 8.32 11.54 2.88
C ARG A 439 8.92 11.87 4.22
N ALA A 440 8.27 12.72 4.99
CA ALA A 440 8.51 12.87 6.41
C ALA A 440 7.33 12.26 7.16
N GLN A 441 7.62 11.40 8.12
CA GLN A 441 6.62 10.74 8.95
C GLN A 441 6.96 10.89 10.43
N TYR A 442 5.93 11.04 11.24
CA TYR A 442 5.98 11.00 12.69
C TYR A 442 4.98 9.98 13.21
N ASN A 443 5.46 9.08 14.07
CA ASN A 443 4.62 8.15 14.80
C ASN A 443 4.68 8.44 16.29
N ARG A 444 3.52 8.43 16.92
CA ARG A 444 3.37 8.28 18.36
C ARG A 444 2.95 6.84 18.59
N ASP A 445 3.92 6.02 18.98
CA ASP A 445 3.75 4.59 19.19
C ASP A 445 3.56 4.29 20.68
N GLU A 446 2.43 3.71 21.01
CA GLU A 446 1.99 3.27 22.33
C GLU A 446 1.73 1.74 22.31
N SER A 447 2.49 1.00 21.50
CA SER A 447 2.33 -0.45 21.35
C SER A 447 2.89 -1.24 22.52
N ARG A 448 3.85 -0.69 23.25
CA ARG A 448 4.48 -1.35 24.41
C ARG A 448 3.92 -0.83 25.73
N PRO A 449 3.68 -1.68 26.74
CA PRO A 449 3.23 -1.24 28.06
C PRO A 449 4.16 -0.17 28.66
N ASP A 450 3.57 0.84 29.26
CA ASP A 450 4.28 1.95 29.95
C ASP A 450 5.36 2.68 29.13
N LYS A 451 5.40 2.46 27.81
CA LYS A 451 6.35 3.12 26.90
C LYS A 451 5.60 3.87 25.80
N ASN A 452 5.91 5.15 25.70
CA ASN A 452 5.50 5.96 24.56
C ASN A 452 6.76 6.24 23.73
N ASP A 453 6.75 5.84 22.47
CA ASP A 453 7.86 6.03 21.56
C ASP A 453 7.51 7.07 20.50
N ASP A 454 8.26 8.16 20.48
CA ASP A 454 8.14 9.19 19.45
C ASP A 454 9.15 8.85 18.34
N GLN A 455 8.64 8.49 17.18
CA GLN A 455 9.43 8.01 16.04
C GLN A 455 9.37 9.02 14.89
N TRP A 456 10.51 9.33 14.32
CA TRP A 456 10.64 10.19 13.15
C TRP A 456 11.34 9.47 12.03
N THR A 457 10.77 9.55 10.83
CA THR A 457 11.34 8.97 9.63
C THR A 457 11.36 9.99 8.50
N LEU A 458 12.51 10.11 7.83
CA LEU A 458 12.63 10.81 6.55
C LEU A 458 13.00 9.78 5.47
N GLN A 459 12.05 9.44 4.61
CA GLN A 459 12.21 8.44 3.55
C GLN A 459 12.40 9.10 2.20
N TYR A 460 13.24 8.50 1.35
CA TYR A 460 13.28 8.76 -0.09
C TYR A 460 12.93 7.50 -0.88
N ILE A 461 12.23 7.67 -2.00
CA ILE A 461 11.89 6.60 -2.95
C ILE A 461 12.23 7.13 -4.35
N MET A 462 12.97 6.35 -5.15
CA MET A 462 13.34 6.68 -6.52
C MET A 462 13.16 5.48 -7.44
N GLY A 463 12.35 5.63 -8.49
CA GLY A 463 12.12 4.62 -9.51
C GLY A 463 12.92 4.88 -10.78
N LEU A 464 13.50 3.84 -11.37
CA LEU A 464 14.28 3.87 -12.61
C LEU A 464 13.75 2.78 -13.56
N GLY A 465 13.67 3.05 -14.86
CA GLY A 465 13.26 2.07 -15.87
C GLY A 465 11.77 2.09 -16.19
N SER A 466 11.25 0.99 -16.72
CA SER A 466 9.83 0.86 -17.05
C SER A 466 9.02 0.59 -15.78
N HIS A 467 8.55 1.63 -15.16
CA HIS A 467 7.65 1.50 -14.00
C HIS A 467 6.27 1.04 -14.49
N GLY A 468 5.74 -0.04 -13.92
CA GLY A 468 4.36 -0.47 -14.15
C GLY A 468 3.38 0.68 -13.88
N ALA A 469 2.33 0.79 -14.68
CA ALA A 469 1.28 1.78 -14.43
C ALA A 469 0.73 1.57 -13.02
N HIS A 470 0.58 2.66 -12.25
CA HIS A 470 -0.04 2.59 -10.94
C HIS A 470 -1.44 2.00 -11.08
N GLU A 471 -1.63 0.76 -10.64
CA GLU A 471 -2.94 0.15 -10.57
C GLU A 471 -3.82 0.87 -9.53
N PHE A 472 -5.11 0.84 -9.78
CA PHE A 472 -6.11 1.52 -8.95
C PHE A 472 -6.35 0.76 -7.64
#